data_12db88394466f93a0afa2e614143cdcf
#
_entry.id   12db88394466f93a0afa2e614143cdcf
#
_cell.length_a   1.000
_cell.length_b   1.000
_cell.length_c   1.000
_cell.angle_alpha   90.00
_cell.angle_beta   90.00
_cell.angle_gamma   90.00
#
_symmetry.space_group_name_H-M   'P 1'
#
loop_
_entity.id
_entity.type
_entity.pdbx_description
1 polymer ?
#
loop_
_entity_poly.entity_id
_entity_poly.type
_entity_poly.pdbx_seq_one_letter_code
_entity_poly.pdbx_strand_id
1 'polypeptide(L)'
;MQRRLRNVLLVTVLAVSTPMLLPSPAAAGRHPHHPCQLTRRDGETVQHFSTRQITCAVGAYGPVKGGVTRAICIARRESGLVPSASSPKGRYLGLYQHSATYWPWRFDTYTQPSWSLSTSALSGRSNAIVTVRMVHSLGGWRHAGWPVKAC
;
A
#
# COMPACT_ATOMS: atom_id res chain seq x y z
N MET A 1 89.99 -12.62 -0.44
CA MET A 1 88.73 -12.92 0.32
C MET A 1 87.83 -11.72 0.28
N GLN A 2 86.82 -11.71 -0.65
CA GLN A 2 85.85 -10.62 -0.79
C GLN A 2 84.48 -11.10 -0.34
N ARG A 3 83.96 -10.55 0.77
CA ARG A 3 82.62 -10.81 1.25
C ARG A 3 81.66 -9.87 0.55
N ARG A 4 80.75 -10.46 -0.27
CA ARG A 4 79.64 -9.72 -0.89
C ARG A 4 78.50 -9.58 0.14
N LEU A 5 78.24 -8.36 0.53
CA LEU A 5 77.03 -7.96 1.31
C LEU A 5 75.85 -7.99 0.36
N ARG A 6 74.86 -8.84 0.63
CA ARG A 6 73.54 -8.88 -0.05
C ARG A 6 72.61 -7.90 0.68
N ASN A 7 72.31 -6.83 0.02
CA ASN A 7 71.25 -5.93 0.48
C ASN A 7 69.87 -6.60 0.26
N VAL A 8 69.17 -6.93 1.36
CA VAL A 8 67.79 -7.38 1.33
C VAL A 8 66.89 -6.15 1.43
N LEU A 9 66.22 -5.82 0.30
CA LEU A 9 65.16 -4.79 0.29
C LEU A 9 63.91 -5.38 0.92
N LEU A 10 63.52 -4.90 2.09
CA LEU A 10 62.24 -5.18 2.72
C LEU A 10 61.20 -4.28 2.03
N VAL A 11 60.34 -4.86 1.18
CA VAL A 11 59.16 -4.20 0.63
C VAL A 11 58.01 -4.34 1.62
N THR A 12 57.72 -3.25 2.32
CA THR A 12 56.57 -3.17 3.23
C THR A 12 55.30 -2.91 2.40
N VAL A 13 54.46 -3.91 2.24
CA VAL A 13 53.15 -3.77 1.59
C VAL A 13 52.17 -3.22 2.62
N LEU A 14 51.82 -1.95 2.52
CA LEU A 14 50.72 -1.35 3.26
C LEU A 14 49.39 -1.82 2.69
N ALA A 15 48.73 -2.71 3.38
CA ALA A 15 47.34 -3.13 3.05
C ALA A 15 46.39 -1.98 3.45
N VAL A 16 45.91 -1.25 2.46
CA VAL A 16 44.85 -0.25 2.63
C VAL A 16 43.51 -1.01 2.75
N SER A 17 43.04 -1.19 4.01
CA SER A 17 41.70 -1.73 4.28
C SER A 17 40.65 -0.68 3.96
N THR A 18 40.02 -0.75 2.80
CA THR A 18 38.82 0.03 2.49
C THR A 18 37.64 -0.52 3.32
N PRO A 19 36.98 0.32 4.15
CA PRO A 19 35.77 -0.13 4.84
C PRO A 19 34.69 -0.40 3.80
N MET A 20 34.24 -1.65 3.66
CA MET A 20 33.03 -2.00 2.94
C MET A 20 31.86 -1.37 3.68
N LEU A 21 31.30 -0.30 3.14
CA LEU A 21 29.99 0.21 3.51
C LEU A 21 28.94 -0.86 3.13
N LEU A 22 28.56 -1.68 4.12
CA LEU A 22 27.41 -2.56 3.97
C LEU A 22 26.19 -1.68 3.68
N PRO A 23 25.40 -1.97 2.61
CA PRO A 23 24.16 -1.26 2.40
C PRO A 23 23.29 -1.42 3.65
N SER A 24 22.90 -0.30 4.27
CA SER A 24 21.92 -0.29 5.35
C SER A 24 20.70 -1.08 4.90
N PRO A 25 20.16 -1.99 5.72
CA PRO A 25 18.91 -2.66 5.39
C PRO A 25 17.88 -1.56 5.12
N ALA A 26 17.34 -1.55 3.89
CA ALA A 26 16.28 -0.64 3.49
C ALA A 26 15.25 -0.65 4.61
N ALA A 27 14.99 0.52 5.19
CA ALA A 27 14.06 0.66 6.31
C ALA A 27 12.74 0.03 5.87
N ALA A 28 12.42 -1.15 6.40
CA ALA A 28 11.13 -1.78 6.22
C ALA A 28 10.11 -0.73 6.63
N GLY A 29 9.42 -0.17 5.64
CA GLY A 29 8.57 1.00 5.82
C GLY A 29 7.61 0.76 6.97
N ARG A 30 7.83 1.44 8.09
CA ARG A 30 6.87 1.46 9.18
C ARG A 30 5.60 2.05 8.61
N HIS A 31 4.59 1.22 8.39
CA HIS A 31 3.27 1.71 7.99
C HIS A 31 2.84 2.76 9.02
N PRO A 32 2.50 3.98 8.59
CA PRO A 32 2.13 5.03 9.53
C PRO A 32 0.97 4.56 10.40
N HIS A 33 0.98 4.90 11.70
CA HIS A 33 -0.09 4.57 12.64
C HIS A 33 -1.48 5.05 12.17
N HIS A 34 -1.52 6.01 11.26
CA HIS A 34 -2.75 6.58 10.68
C HIS A 34 -2.66 6.64 9.15
N PRO A 35 -2.63 5.48 8.46
CA PRO A 35 -2.48 5.47 7.01
C PRO A 35 -3.65 6.19 6.33
N CYS A 36 -3.32 7.07 5.38
CA CYS A 36 -4.30 7.79 4.56
C CYS A 36 -5.34 8.61 5.36
N GLN A 37 -4.93 9.17 6.50
CA GLN A 37 -5.77 10.10 7.26
C GLN A 37 -5.80 11.45 6.53
N LEU A 38 -6.72 11.57 5.59
CA LEU A 38 -6.93 12.79 4.80
C LEU A 38 -8.13 13.55 5.33
N THR A 39 -8.01 14.88 5.37
CA THR A 39 -9.14 15.79 5.61
C THR A 39 -9.73 16.22 4.27
N ARG A 40 -11.05 16.24 4.19
CA ARG A 40 -11.76 16.80 3.05
C ARG A 40 -11.57 18.31 3.02
N ARG A 41 -11.22 18.86 1.86
CA ARG A 41 -10.99 20.29 1.65
C ARG A 41 -12.32 21.04 1.50
N ASP A 42 -12.31 22.32 1.81
CA ASP A 42 -13.47 23.17 1.58
C ASP A 42 -13.81 23.17 0.08
N GLY A 43 -15.11 23.01 -0.23
CA GLY A 43 -15.59 22.90 -1.60
C GLY A 43 -15.24 21.61 -2.34
N GLU A 44 -14.46 20.69 -1.73
CA GLU A 44 -14.12 19.42 -2.38
C GLU A 44 -15.34 18.51 -2.49
N THR A 45 -15.62 17.94 -3.68
CA THR A 45 -16.68 16.97 -3.84
C THR A 45 -16.35 15.64 -3.13
N VAL A 46 -17.37 14.87 -2.78
CA VAL A 46 -17.21 13.54 -2.19
C VAL A 46 -16.39 12.63 -3.10
N GLN A 47 -16.65 12.68 -4.41
CA GLN A 47 -15.96 11.87 -5.42
C GLN A 47 -14.47 12.21 -5.52
N HIS A 48 -14.12 13.51 -5.45
CA HIS A 48 -12.73 13.94 -5.47
C HIS A 48 -12.00 13.49 -4.21
N PHE A 49 -12.63 13.67 -3.05
CA PHE A 49 -12.07 13.20 -1.78
C PHE A 49 -11.87 11.68 -1.77
N SER A 50 -12.84 10.90 -2.25
CA SER A 50 -12.72 9.44 -2.39
C SER A 50 -11.58 9.05 -3.34
N THR A 51 -11.40 9.78 -4.43
CA THR A 51 -10.27 9.58 -5.36
C THR A 51 -8.93 9.76 -4.64
N ARG A 52 -8.78 10.79 -3.80
CA ARG A 52 -7.57 11.02 -3.00
C ARG A 52 -7.34 9.89 -1.98
N GLN A 53 -8.39 9.40 -1.34
CA GLN A 53 -8.30 8.27 -0.40
C GLN A 53 -7.84 6.99 -1.11
N ILE A 54 -8.37 6.69 -2.30
CA ILE A 54 -7.96 5.54 -3.14
C ILE A 54 -6.51 5.70 -3.57
N THR A 55 -6.12 6.89 -4.05
CA THR A 55 -4.74 7.17 -4.48
C THR A 55 -3.75 6.95 -3.34
N CYS A 56 -4.08 7.45 -2.15
CA CYS A 56 -3.27 7.23 -0.96
C CYS A 56 -3.18 5.74 -0.60
N ALA A 57 -4.30 5.01 -0.60
CA ALA A 57 -4.31 3.58 -0.28
C ALA A 57 -3.45 2.77 -1.25
N VAL A 58 -3.52 3.04 -2.56
CA VAL A 58 -2.67 2.38 -3.56
C VAL A 58 -1.19 2.72 -3.37
N GLY A 59 -0.86 3.97 -3.08
CA GLY A 59 0.52 4.40 -2.80
C GLY A 59 1.10 3.75 -1.54
N ALA A 60 0.28 3.58 -0.50
CA ALA A 60 0.73 3.03 0.77
C ALA A 60 0.78 1.48 0.79
N TYR A 61 -0.10 0.81 0.07
CA TYR A 61 -0.31 -0.64 0.17
C TYR A 61 -0.29 -1.40 -1.16
N GLY A 62 -0.09 -0.70 -2.30
CA GLY A 62 0.09 -1.32 -3.61
C GLY A 62 1.44 -2.01 -3.76
N PRO A 63 1.81 -2.39 -4.99
CA PRO A 63 1.06 -2.16 -6.22
C PRO A 63 -0.16 -3.06 -6.39
N VAL A 64 -1.20 -2.53 -7.04
CA VAL A 64 -2.32 -3.31 -7.55
C VAL A 64 -2.33 -3.30 -9.08
N LYS A 65 -2.76 -4.38 -9.71
CA LYS A 65 -2.76 -4.47 -11.18
C LYS A 65 -3.59 -3.34 -11.81
N GLY A 66 -2.97 -2.55 -12.67
CA GLY A 66 -3.56 -1.36 -13.31
C GLY A 66 -3.50 -0.09 -12.45
N GLY A 67 -2.83 -0.13 -11.29
CA GLY A 67 -2.52 1.03 -10.47
C GLY A 67 -3.74 1.81 -9.99
N VAL A 68 -3.51 3.09 -9.69
CA VAL A 68 -4.53 4.04 -9.19
C VAL A 68 -5.68 4.20 -10.19
N THR A 69 -5.39 4.28 -11.49
CA THR A 69 -6.41 4.48 -12.54
C THR A 69 -7.46 3.38 -12.51
N ARG A 70 -7.03 2.13 -12.44
CA ARG A 70 -7.96 0.99 -12.37
C ARG A 70 -8.70 0.96 -11.04
N ALA A 71 -8.05 1.24 -9.93
CA ALA A 71 -8.69 1.29 -8.63
C ALA A 71 -9.83 2.32 -8.59
N ILE A 72 -9.60 3.52 -9.11
CA ILE A 72 -10.62 4.56 -9.24
C ILE A 72 -11.74 4.15 -10.20
N CYS A 73 -11.40 3.54 -11.34
CA CYS A 73 -12.39 3.08 -12.32
C CYS A 73 -13.36 2.07 -11.70
N ILE A 74 -12.85 1.10 -10.96
CA ILE A 74 -13.69 0.09 -10.29
C ILE A 74 -14.59 0.74 -9.25
N ALA A 75 -14.04 1.58 -8.34
CA ALA A 75 -14.85 2.27 -7.34
C ALA A 75 -15.95 3.17 -7.95
N ARG A 76 -15.65 3.83 -9.07
CA ARG A 76 -16.63 4.63 -9.81
C ARG A 76 -17.79 3.77 -10.32
N ARG A 77 -17.52 2.57 -10.81
CA ARG A 77 -18.53 1.64 -11.29
C ARG A 77 -19.36 1.02 -10.17
N GLU A 78 -18.73 0.71 -9.06
CA GLU A 78 -19.38 0.07 -7.92
C GLU A 78 -20.29 1.04 -7.15
N SER A 79 -19.87 2.29 -6.96
CA SER A 79 -20.56 3.24 -6.07
C SER A 79 -20.67 4.68 -6.59
N GLY A 80 -20.17 4.96 -7.80
CA GLY A 80 -20.03 6.35 -8.24
C GLY A 80 -19.01 7.15 -7.41
N LEU A 81 -18.04 6.48 -6.75
CA LEU A 81 -17.09 7.09 -5.80
C LEU A 81 -17.77 7.67 -4.55
N VAL A 82 -18.92 7.16 -4.16
CA VAL A 82 -19.67 7.56 -2.97
C VAL A 82 -19.42 6.56 -1.85
N PRO A 83 -18.70 6.91 -0.76
CA PRO A 83 -18.36 5.97 0.30
C PRO A 83 -19.58 5.51 1.11
N SER A 84 -20.63 6.32 1.19
CA SER A 84 -21.90 5.97 1.85
C SER A 84 -22.86 5.15 0.97
N ALA A 85 -22.43 4.74 -0.23
CA ALA A 85 -23.27 3.94 -1.11
C ALA A 85 -23.62 2.59 -0.49
N SER A 86 -24.90 2.23 -0.64
CA SER A 86 -25.43 0.93 -0.19
C SER A 86 -26.35 0.38 -1.26
N SER A 87 -26.21 -0.90 -1.58
CA SER A 87 -27.14 -1.58 -2.48
C SER A 87 -28.52 -1.76 -1.83
N PRO A 88 -29.56 -2.04 -2.63
CA PRO A 88 -30.87 -2.39 -2.05
C PRO A 88 -30.73 -3.48 -0.97
N LYS A 89 -31.40 -3.29 0.17
CA LYS A 89 -31.35 -4.16 1.34
C LYS A 89 -29.99 -4.21 2.04
N GLY A 90 -29.06 -3.26 1.77
CA GLY A 90 -27.78 -3.16 2.50
C GLY A 90 -26.81 -4.31 2.29
N ARG A 91 -26.97 -5.12 1.24
CA ARG A 91 -26.11 -6.29 1.01
C ARG A 91 -24.66 -5.95 0.62
N TYR A 92 -24.49 -4.81 -0.07
CA TYR A 92 -23.17 -4.33 -0.51
C TYR A 92 -22.98 -2.89 -0.09
N LEU A 93 -21.80 -2.55 0.43
CA LEU A 93 -21.52 -1.31 1.13
C LEU A 93 -20.23 -0.63 0.65
N GLY A 94 -20.26 0.69 0.59
CA GLY A 94 -19.11 1.56 0.46
C GLY A 94 -18.56 1.68 -0.95
N LEU A 95 -17.36 2.25 -1.07
CA LEU A 95 -16.73 2.59 -2.35
C LEU A 95 -16.63 1.42 -3.32
N TYR A 96 -16.29 0.24 -2.82
CA TYR A 96 -16.08 -0.97 -3.60
C TYR A 96 -17.19 -2.00 -3.42
N GLN A 97 -18.31 -1.62 -2.84
CA GLN A 97 -19.49 -2.48 -2.64
C GLN A 97 -19.12 -3.84 -2.01
N HIS A 98 -18.40 -3.80 -0.89
CA HIS A 98 -18.13 -5.00 -0.13
C HIS A 98 -19.41 -5.64 0.41
N SER A 99 -19.49 -6.97 0.35
CA SER A 99 -20.56 -7.70 1.02
C SER A 99 -20.59 -7.37 2.52
N ALA A 100 -21.74 -6.93 3.02
CA ALA A 100 -21.94 -6.62 4.44
C ALA A 100 -21.64 -7.82 5.34
N THR A 101 -21.98 -9.04 4.90
CA THR A 101 -21.70 -10.29 5.62
C THR A 101 -20.21 -10.56 5.79
N TYR A 102 -19.41 -10.29 4.74
CA TYR A 102 -17.97 -10.58 4.77
C TYR A 102 -17.14 -9.39 5.22
N TRP A 103 -17.70 -8.21 5.38
CA TRP A 103 -16.97 -7.01 5.73
C TRP A 103 -16.20 -7.12 7.06
N PRO A 104 -16.78 -7.60 8.19
CA PRO A 104 -16.04 -7.68 9.43
C PRO A 104 -14.76 -8.52 9.28
N TRP A 105 -14.87 -9.70 8.69
CA TRP A 105 -13.72 -10.56 8.43
C TRP A 105 -12.67 -9.91 7.53
N ARG A 106 -13.11 -9.24 6.45
CA ARG A 106 -12.18 -8.51 5.55
C ARG A 106 -11.48 -7.38 6.28
N PHE A 107 -12.21 -6.63 7.09
CA PHE A 107 -11.64 -5.55 7.88
C PHE A 107 -10.55 -6.08 8.82
N ASP A 108 -10.84 -7.09 9.60
CA ASP A 108 -9.90 -7.68 10.56
C ASP A 108 -8.67 -8.29 9.85
N THR A 109 -8.87 -8.95 8.70
CA THR A 109 -7.78 -9.58 7.94
C THR A 109 -6.85 -8.57 7.29
N TYR A 110 -7.39 -7.47 6.77
CA TYR A 110 -6.64 -6.51 5.95
C TYR A 110 -6.32 -5.20 6.66
N THR A 111 -6.57 -5.08 7.97
CA THR A 111 -6.19 -3.91 8.77
C THR A 111 -5.37 -4.29 10.00
N GLN A 112 -4.98 -3.30 10.77
CA GLN A 112 -4.32 -3.48 12.07
C GLN A 112 -5.01 -2.58 13.09
N PRO A 113 -5.22 -3.03 14.34
CA PRO A 113 -5.87 -2.23 15.39
C PRO A 113 -5.21 -0.87 15.62
N SER A 114 -3.88 -0.81 15.49
CA SER A 114 -3.07 0.40 15.66
C SER A 114 -3.34 1.50 14.61
N TRP A 115 -4.08 1.20 13.53
CA TRP A 115 -4.31 2.19 12.46
C TRP A 115 -5.46 3.14 12.72
N SER A 116 -6.21 2.95 13.81
CA SER A 116 -7.36 3.80 14.17
C SER A 116 -8.33 4.02 13.01
N LEU A 117 -8.68 2.91 12.32
CA LEU A 117 -9.64 2.91 11.23
C LEU A 117 -11.06 2.72 11.76
N SER A 118 -12.03 3.37 11.12
CA SER A 118 -13.45 3.07 11.36
C SER A 118 -13.76 1.64 10.91
N THR A 119 -14.46 0.86 11.72
CA THR A 119 -14.93 -0.48 11.37
C THR A 119 -16.06 -0.48 10.34
N SER A 120 -16.65 0.69 10.04
CA SER A 120 -17.74 0.84 9.08
C SER A 120 -17.25 0.66 7.64
N ALA A 121 -17.93 -0.19 6.87
CA ALA A 121 -17.73 -0.32 5.42
C ALA A 121 -18.07 0.98 4.65
N LEU A 122 -18.82 1.89 5.25
CA LEU A 122 -19.17 3.19 4.67
C LEU A 122 -18.10 4.26 4.89
N SER A 123 -17.03 3.94 5.65
CA SER A 123 -15.85 4.79 5.73
C SER A 123 -15.03 4.66 4.44
N GLY A 124 -14.93 5.73 3.66
CA GLY A 124 -14.16 5.72 2.40
C GLY A 124 -12.70 5.34 2.61
N ARG A 125 -12.08 5.82 3.71
CA ARG A 125 -10.70 5.47 4.09
C ARG A 125 -10.55 3.97 4.36
N SER A 126 -11.39 3.41 5.23
CA SER A 126 -11.33 1.99 5.60
C SER A 126 -11.61 1.10 4.39
N ASN A 127 -12.65 1.45 3.62
CA ASN A 127 -13.07 0.71 2.43
C ASN A 127 -11.96 0.67 1.37
N ALA A 128 -11.30 1.80 1.09
CA ALA A 128 -10.19 1.87 0.14
C ALA A 128 -8.97 1.05 0.62
N ILE A 129 -8.57 1.16 1.89
CA ILE A 129 -7.41 0.45 2.44
C ILE A 129 -7.63 -1.07 2.42
N VAL A 130 -8.78 -1.53 2.92
CA VAL A 130 -9.15 -2.96 2.93
C VAL A 130 -9.14 -3.51 1.50
N THR A 131 -9.75 -2.80 0.55
CA THR A 131 -9.79 -3.23 -0.85
C THR A 131 -8.41 -3.36 -1.46
N VAL A 132 -7.59 -2.32 -1.36
CA VAL A 132 -6.24 -2.31 -1.96
C VAL A 132 -5.39 -3.43 -1.39
N ARG A 133 -5.39 -3.64 -0.08
CA ARG A 133 -4.64 -4.71 0.56
C ARG A 133 -5.14 -6.09 0.17
N MET A 134 -6.46 -6.27 0.10
CA MET A 134 -7.07 -7.52 -0.35
C MET A 134 -6.68 -7.84 -1.79
N VAL A 135 -6.77 -6.86 -2.70
CA VAL A 135 -6.39 -7.01 -4.10
C VAL A 135 -4.89 -7.31 -4.25
N HIS A 136 -4.04 -6.64 -3.48
CA HIS A 136 -2.60 -6.88 -3.47
C HIS A 136 -2.28 -8.29 -2.98
N SER A 137 -2.83 -8.69 -1.84
CA SER A 137 -2.62 -10.01 -1.21
C SER A 137 -3.11 -11.17 -2.08
N LEU A 138 -4.25 -11.01 -2.76
CA LEU A 138 -4.84 -12.05 -3.61
C LEU A 138 -4.31 -12.05 -5.06
N GLY A 139 -3.35 -11.17 -5.38
CA GLY A 139 -2.73 -11.12 -6.70
C GLY A 139 -3.60 -10.48 -7.79
N GLY A 140 -4.67 -9.78 -7.45
CA GLY A 140 -5.43 -8.98 -8.42
C GLY A 140 -6.94 -8.87 -8.17
N TRP A 141 -7.55 -7.97 -8.90
CA TRP A 141 -8.96 -7.59 -8.77
C TRP A 141 -9.94 -8.75 -8.94
N ARG A 142 -9.68 -9.61 -9.93
CA ARG A 142 -10.55 -10.75 -10.22
C ARG A 142 -10.59 -11.74 -9.06
N HIS A 143 -9.42 -12.04 -8.50
CA HIS A 143 -9.31 -12.95 -7.36
C HIS A 143 -9.93 -12.35 -6.09
N ALA A 144 -9.91 -11.04 -5.98
CA ALA A 144 -10.55 -10.30 -4.90
C ALA A 144 -12.07 -10.08 -5.10
N GLY A 145 -12.64 -10.55 -6.21
CA GLY A 145 -14.08 -10.55 -6.46
C GLY A 145 -14.61 -9.43 -7.35
N TRP A 146 -13.72 -8.61 -7.96
CA TRP A 146 -14.16 -7.56 -8.90
C TRP A 146 -13.88 -7.94 -10.35
N PRO A 147 -14.91 -8.06 -11.21
CA PRO A 147 -14.72 -8.29 -12.65
C PRO A 147 -14.12 -7.05 -13.31
N VAL A 148 -13.02 -7.24 -14.06
CA VAL A 148 -12.21 -6.14 -14.61
C VAL A 148 -12.47 -5.84 -16.09
N LYS A 149 -13.52 -6.41 -16.69
CA LYS A 149 -13.74 -6.33 -18.16
C LYS A 149 -13.93 -4.90 -18.72
N ALA A 150 -14.19 -3.90 -17.88
CA ALA A 150 -14.47 -2.55 -18.34
C ALA A 150 -13.60 -1.47 -17.62
N CYS A 151 -12.59 -1.90 -16.90
CA CYS A 151 -11.53 -1.11 -16.30
C CYS A 151 -10.16 -1.69 -16.71
#